data_2ca11dab431bc294e1629d88ebe3ded1
#
_entry.id   2ca11dab431bc294e1629d88ebe3ded1
#
_cell.length_a   1.000
_cell.length_b   1.000
_cell.length_c   1.000
_cell.angle_alpha   90.00
_cell.angle_beta   90.00
_cell.angle_gamma   90.00
#
_symmetry.space_group_name_H-M   'P 1'
#
loop_
_entity.id
_entity.type
_entity.pdbx_description
1 polymer ?
#
loop_
_entity_poly.entity_id
_entity_poly.type
_entity_poly.pdbx_seq_one_letter_code
_entity_poly.pdbx_strand_id
1 'polypeptide(L)'
;MITFKEKLNTLFDDYNKLITRKNVPLEDGNGIFTRYKYPILTAAHTPVFWRYDLDSESNPYLMERIGMNATLNSGAIKWNGKYLLVVRVEGADRKSFFAVAESPNGIDNFRFWDYPITMPEDVIPATNIYDMRLTAHEDGWVYGIFCAERHDPAAPAGDLSSATATAAIARTKDFVNWERLPDLKTGSQQRNVVLHPEFVNGKYALYTRPQDGFIDAGSGGGIGWALVDDMTHAEVREETIIDRRYYHTIKEVKNGEGPHPIKTPKGWLHLAHGVRGCAAGLRYVLYMYMTSLEDPTRVIASPAGAIMVPEGGERVGDVSNVLFSNGWIADEDGKVFIYYASSDTRMHVATSTIDRLVDYCLNTPQDGYSSSASVETLKRQIAKNLKLMS
;
A
#
# COMPACT_ATOMS: atom_id res chain seq x y z
N MET A 1 24.64 16.17 -36.16
CA MET A 1 24.57 16.15 -34.67
C MET A 1 23.13 16.51 -34.29
N ILE A 2 22.48 15.75 -33.40
CA ILE A 2 21.15 16.06 -32.91
C ILE A 2 21.23 17.32 -32.03
N THR A 3 20.40 18.31 -32.31
CA THR A 3 20.37 19.57 -31.56
C THR A 3 19.72 19.39 -30.18
N PHE A 4 19.96 20.32 -29.24
CA PHE A 4 19.32 20.34 -27.94
C PHE A 4 17.78 20.31 -28.08
N LYS A 5 17.22 21.12 -28.98
CA LYS A 5 15.78 21.19 -29.23
C LYS A 5 15.20 19.86 -29.72
N GLU A 6 15.90 19.15 -30.60
CA GLU A 6 15.47 17.82 -31.06
C GLU A 6 15.49 16.78 -29.94
N LYS A 7 16.52 16.80 -29.08
CA LYS A 7 16.57 15.94 -27.88
C LYS A 7 15.42 16.23 -26.93
N LEU A 8 15.16 17.51 -26.67
CA LEU A 8 14.06 17.95 -25.79
C LEU A 8 12.69 17.51 -26.33
N ASN A 9 12.43 17.70 -27.62
CA ASN A 9 11.21 17.26 -28.24
C ASN A 9 11.03 15.73 -28.14
N THR A 10 12.08 14.96 -28.41
CA THR A 10 12.05 13.49 -28.26
C THR A 10 11.73 13.08 -26.83
N LEU A 11 12.33 13.72 -25.83
CA LEU A 11 12.09 13.45 -24.42
C LEU A 11 10.61 13.67 -24.04
N PHE A 12 10.02 14.79 -24.47
CA PHE A 12 8.60 15.06 -24.23
C PHE A 12 7.66 14.14 -25.00
N ASP A 13 8.02 13.79 -26.24
CA ASP A 13 7.21 12.85 -27.04
C ASP A 13 7.20 11.45 -26.40
N ASP A 14 8.32 10.96 -25.93
CA ASP A 14 8.42 9.67 -25.25
C ASP A 14 7.71 9.67 -23.91
N TYR A 15 7.83 10.75 -23.14
CA TYR A 15 7.07 10.94 -21.90
C TYR A 15 5.56 10.95 -22.18
N ASN A 16 5.09 11.70 -23.18
CA ASN A 16 3.67 11.75 -23.55
C ASN A 16 3.15 10.39 -24.00
N LYS A 17 3.90 9.63 -24.81
CA LYS A 17 3.53 8.25 -25.17
C LYS A 17 3.39 7.36 -23.94
N LEU A 18 4.30 7.50 -22.95
CA LEU A 18 4.27 6.72 -21.74
C LEU A 18 3.03 7.00 -20.89
N ILE A 19 2.75 8.26 -20.58
CA ILE A 19 1.65 8.67 -19.69
C ILE A 19 0.26 8.55 -20.34
N THR A 20 0.18 8.38 -21.66
CA THR A 20 -1.07 8.17 -22.40
C THR A 20 -1.27 6.74 -22.87
N ARG A 21 -0.32 5.84 -22.56
CA ARG A 21 -0.39 4.45 -22.97
C ARG A 21 -1.60 3.76 -22.33
N LYS A 22 -2.46 3.19 -23.17
CA LYS A 22 -3.60 2.40 -22.71
C LYS A 22 -3.14 1.10 -22.05
N ASN A 23 -3.73 0.79 -20.92
CA ASN A 23 -3.47 -0.47 -20.25
C ASN A 23 -4.42 -1.56 -20.73
N VAL A 24 -3.94 -2.79 -20.76
CA VAL A 24 -4.66 -3.94 -21.32
C VAL A 24 -4.84 -4.98 -20.22
N PRO A 25 -6.06 -5.47 -19.98
CA PRO A 25 -6.27 -6.57 -19.03
C PRO A 25 -5.57 -7.84 -19.51
N LEU A 26 -5.03 -8.60 -18.57
CA LEU A 26 -4.48 -9.93 -18.84
C LEU A 26 -5.61 -10.96 -18.80
N GLU A 27 -5.59 -11.91 -19.76
CA GLU A 27 -6.65 -12.90 -19.92
C GLU A 27 -6.53 -14.12 -18.97
N ASP A 28 -5.39 -14.27 -18.31
CA ASP A 28 -5.02 -15.39 -17.45
C ASP A 28 -5.52 -15.27 -16.00
N GLY A 29 -6.62 -14.57 -15.78
CA GLY A 29 -7.20 -14.34 -14.46
C GLY A 29 -7.75 -15.64 -13.82
N ASN A 30 -7.64 -15.69 -12.48
CA ASN A 30 -8.23 -16.79 -11.67
C ASN A 30 -9.73 -16.61 -11.38
N GLY A 31 -10.40 -15.65 -12.03
CA GLY A 31 -11.79 -15.31 -11.82
C GLY A 31 -12.06 -14.41 -10.61
N ILE A 32 -11.09 -14.20 -9.73
CA ILE A 32 -11.24 -13.35 -8.54
C ILE A 32 -10.90 -11.90 -8.86
N PHE A 33 -9.80 -11.68 -9.55
CA PHE A 33 -9.34 -10.35 -9.99
C PHE A 33 -8.71 -10.43 -11.38
N THR A 34 -8.54 -9.27 -12.02
CA THR A 34 -7.88 -9.12 -13.32
C THR A 34 -6.68 -8.19 -13.18
N ARG A 35 -5.48 -8.67 -13.52
CA ARG A 35 -4.27 -7.85 -13.65
C ARG A 35 -4.23 -7.12 -14.99
N TYR A 36 -3.36 -6.12 -15.07
CA TYR A 36 -3.11 -5.35 -16.30
C TYR A 36 -1.65 -5.47 -16.71
N LYS A 37 -1.41 -5.38 -18.02
CA LYS A 37 -0.11 -5.65 -18.65
C LYS A 37 0.99 -4.68 -18.23
N TYR A 38 0.64 -3.40 -18.08
CA TYR A 38 1.65 -2.37 -17.83
C TYR A 38 1.54 -1.82 -16.41
N PRO A 39 2.68 -1.50 -15.76
CA PRO A 39 2.62 -0.69 -14.56
C PRO A 39 1.96 0.66 -14.87
N ILE A 40 1.17 1.15 -13.91
CA ILE A 40 0.47 2.43 -14.03
C ILE A 40 1.37 3.61 -13.71
N LEU A 41 2.36 3.42 -12.82
CA LEU A 41 3.38 4.39 -12.48
C LEU A 41 4.74 3.71 -12.33
N THR A 42 5.77 4.38 -12.82
CA THR A 42 7.19 4.06 -12.65
C THR A 42 7.95 5.38 -12.46
N ALA A 43 9.22 5.34 -12.11
CA ALA A 43 10.07 6.53 -12.04
C ALA A 43 9.99 7.41 -13.31
N ALA A 44 9.86 6.79 -14.49
CA ALA A 44 9.75 7.51 -15.77
C ALA A 44 8.44 8.30 -15.93
N HIS A 45 7.39 8.00 -15.13
CA HIS A 45 6.13 8.76 -15.14
C HIS A 45 6.21 10.06 -14.35
N THR A 46 7.27 10.27 -13.56
CA THR A 46 7.46 11.57 -12.89
C THR A 46 7.72 12.66 -13.94
N PRO A 47 7.20 13.88 -13.73
CA PRO A 47 7.28 14.94 -14.71
C PRO A 47 8.72 15.20 -15.20
N VAL A 48 8.86 15.43 -16.50
CA VAL A 48 10.17 15.73 -17.10
C VAL A 48 10.83 16.92 -16.41
N PHE A 49 10.06 17.97 -16.13
CA PHE A 49 10.54 19.19 -15.49
C PHE A 49 10.87 19.05 -13.99
N TRP A 50 10.62 17.90 -13.37
CA TRP A 50 11.15 17.58 -12.04
C TRP A 50 12.57 17.05 -12.11
N ARG A 51 12.91 16.36 -13.20
CA ARG A 51 14.14 15.59 -13.34
C ARG A 51 15.21 16.29 -14.15
N TYR A 52 14.81 17.08 -15.13
CA TYR A 52 15.70 17.75 -16.08
C TYR A 52 15.70 19.26 -15.87
N ASP A 53 16.89 19.84 -15.86
CA ASP A 53 17.03 21.26 -16.14
C ASP A 53 16.88 21.45 -17.67
N LEU A 54 15.89 22.20 -18.07
CA LEU A 54 15.51 22.39 -19.48
C LEU A 54 16.21 23.57 -20.15
N ASP A 55 17.12 24.23 -19.44
CA ASP A 55 17.93 25.32 -19.98
C ASP A 55 19.16 24.76 -20.66
N SER A 56 19.34 25.10 -21.95
CA SER A 56 20.49 24.68 -22.75
C SER A 56 21.82 25.29 -22.32
N GLU A 57 21.83 26.39 -21.57
CA GLU A 57 23.05 27.02 -21.05
C GLU A 57 23.58 26.25 -19.83
N SER A 58 22.72 25.88 -18.89
CA SER A 58 23.10 25.13 -17.69
C SER A 58 23.08 23.61 -17.89
N ASN A 59 22.41 23.10 -18.93
CA ASN A 59 22.33 21.66 -19.25
C ASN A 59 22.47 21.35 -20.74
N PRO A 60 23.58 21.70 -21.38
CA PRO A 60 23.75 21.63 -22.84
C PRO A 60 23.63 20.19 -23.40
N TYR A 61 23.82 19.18 -22.59
CA TYR A 61 23.72 17.76 -22.98
C TYR A 61 22.30 17.19 -22.71
N LEU A 62 21.39 17.94 -22.08
CA LEU A 62 20.08 17.50 -21.62
C LEU A 62 20.19 16.23 -20.77
N MET A 63 20.97 16.31 -19.69
CA MET A 63 21.12 15.23 -18.72
C MET A 63 20.07 15.36 -17.63
N GLU A 64 19.59 14.22 -17.12
CA GLU A 64 18.79 14.18 -15.92
C GLU A 64 19.61 14.68 -14.73
N ARG A 65 19.09 15.71 -14.02
CA ARG A 65 19.80 16.33 -12.89
C ARG A 65 19.33 15.81 -11.54
N ILE A 66 18.05 15.45 -11.45
CA ILE A 66 17.45 14.88 -10.25
C ILE A 66 16.91 13.50 -10.62
N GLY A 67 17.61 12.47 -10.19
CA GLY A 67 17.21 11.08 -10.45
C GLY A 67 16.03 10.67 -9.58
N MET A 68 15.08 9.94 -10.18
CA MET A 68 14.02 9.23 -9.48
C MET A 68 14.31 7.73 -9.55
N ASN A 69 14.28 7.07 -8.39
CA ASN A 69 14.53 5.64 -8.29
C ASN A 69 13.25 4.83 -8.49
N ALA A 70 12.20 5.18 -7.75
CA ALA A 70 10.97 4.39 -7.72
C ALA A 70 9.71 5.24 -7.49
N THR A 71 8.57 4.69 -7.91
CA THR A 71 7.22 5.14 -7.51
C THR A 71 6.46 3.94 -6.98
N LEU A 72 6.06 3.96 -5.72
CA LEU A 72 5.56 2.77 -5.03
C LEU A 72 4.57 3.12 -3.90
N ASN A 73 3.93 2.11 -3.34
CA ASN A 73 3.18 2.12 -2.07
C ASN A 73 2.25 3.34 -1.90
N SER A 74 1.33 3.53 -2.85
CA SER A 74 0.42 4.67 -2.84
C SER A 74 -0.84 4.43 -2.01
N GLY A 75 -1.24 5.41 -1.21
CA GLY A 75 -2.62 5.57 -0.79
C GLY A 75 -3.51 5.93 -1.98
N ALA A 76 -4.78 5.53 -1.96
CA ALA A 76 -5.70 5.73 -3.06
C ALA A 76 -7.07 6.24 -2.58
N ILE A 77 -7.69 7.10 -3.36
CA ILE A 77 -9.03 7.62 -3.09
C ILE A 77 -9.71 8.09 -4.38
N LYS A 78 -11.03 7.98 -4.44
CA LYS A 78 -11.82 8.65 -5.47
C LYS A 78 -12.19 10.06 -5.01
N TRP A 79 -11.81 11.06 -5.79
CA TRP A 79 -12.01 12.45 -5.44
C TRP A 79 -12.42 13.28 -6.65
N ASN A 80 -13.55 14.02 -6.53
CA ASN A 80 -14.10 14.84 -7.63
C ASN A 80 -14.22 14.08 -8.97
N GLY A 81 -14.66 12.81 -8.91
CA GLY A 81 -14.85 11.97 -10.08
C GLY A 81 -13.56 11.39 -10.68
N LYS A 82 -12.40 11.65 -10.10
CA LYS A 82 -11.10 11.12 -10.53
C LYS A 82 -10.55 10.11 -9.52
N TYR A 83 -9.65 9.24 -9.99
CA TYR A 83 -8.90 8.29 -9.16
C TYR A 83 -7.57 8.92 -8.79
N LEU A 84 -7.41 9.27 -7.52
CA LEU A 84 -6.21 9.90 -6.97
C LEU A 84 -5.36 8.87 -6.23
N LEU A 85 -4.05 8.93 -6.48
CA LEU A 85 -3.03 8.20 -5.74
C LEU A 85 -2.11 9.22 -5.06
N VAL A 86 -1.90 9.09 -3.75
CA VAL A 86 -0.79 9.75 -3.06
C VAL A 86 0.37 8.77 -3.07
N VAL A 87 1.29 9.01 -3.98
CA VAL A 87 2.36 8.09 -4.34
C VAL A 87 3.60 8.40 -3.52
N ARG A 88 4.24 7.36 -2.97
CA ARG A 88 5.62 7.46 -2.52
C ARG A 88 6.51 7.55 -3.75
N VAL A 89 7.23 8.64 -3.88
CA VAL A 89 8.29 8.81 -4.87
C VAL A 89 9.63 8.78 -4.14
N GLU A 90 10.52 7.90 -4.55
CA GLU A 90 11.86 7.80 -3.99
C GLU A 90 12.87 8.38 -4.97
N GLY A 91 13.66 9.35 -4.50
CA GLY A 91 14.77 9.92 -5.23
C GLY A 91 15.99 8.98 -5.29
N ALA A 92 16.91 9.24 -6.21
CA ALA A 92 18.19 8.51 -6.29
C ALA A 92 19.06 8.71 -5.03
N ASP A 93 18.76 9.69 -4.20
CA ASP A 93 19.38 9.96 -2.90
C ASP A 93 18.79 9.12 -1.75
N ARG A 94 17.85 8.20 -2.04
CA ARG A 94 17.13 7.37 -1.09
C ARG A 94 16.17 8.13 -0.15
N LYS A 95 15.85 9.38 -0.45
CA LYS A 95 14.80 10.10 0.27
C LYS A 95 13.48 9.94 -0.46
N SER A 96 12.44 9.67 0.31
CA SER A 96 11.08 9.59 -0.22
C SER A 96 10.30 10.86 0.08
N PHE A 97 9.39 11.19 -0.80
CA PHE A 97 8.40 12.24 -0.64
C PHE A 97 7.07 11.77 -1.24
N PHE A 98 6.00 12.52 -1.00
CA PHE A 98 4.68 12.21 -1.54
C PHE A 98 4.33 13.11 -2.71
N ALA A 99 3.64 12.55 -3.69
CA ALA A 99 3.11 13.30 -4.82
C ALA A 99 1.75 12.75 -5.24
N VAL A 100 0.85 13.63 -5.68
CA VAL A 100 -0.45 13.22 -6.19
C VAL A 100 -0.34 12.86 -7.65
N ALA A 101 -0.84 11.67 -8.01
CA ALA A 101 -1.10 11.28 -9.40
C ALA A 101 -2.58 11.01 -9.57
N GLU A 102 -3.18 11.47 -10.67
CA GLU A 102 -4.60 11.30 -10.97
C GLU A 102 -4.83 10.57 -12.28
N SER A 103 -5.93 9.83 -12.35
CA SER A 103 -6.42 9.16 -13.56
C SER A 103 -7.92 9.37 -13.73
N PRO A 104 -8.43 9.51 -14.96
CA PRO A 104 -9.86 9.59 -15.23
C PRO A 104 -10.60 8.25 -15.11
N ASN A 105 -9.90 7.12 -15.14
CA ASN A 105 -10.51 5.78 -15.19
C ASN A 105 -9.93 4.77 -14.20
N GLY A 106 -8.88 5.16 -13.45
CA GLY A 106 -8.23 4.31 -12.44
C GLY A 106 -7.36 3.18 -12.97
N ILE A 107 -7.19 3.05 -14.29
CA ILE A 107 -6.47 1.93 -14.94
C ILE A 107 -5.28 2.43 -15.76
N ASP A 108 -5.42 3.55 -16.42
CA ASP A 108 -4.37 4.18 -17.23
C ASP A 108 -4.49 5.71 -17.21
N ASN A 109 -3.65 6.41 -18.00
CA ASN A 109 -3.58 7.87 -18.06
C ASN A 109 -3.32 8.52 -16.68
N PHE A 110 -2.57 7.90 -15.83
CA PHE A 110 -2.11 8.52 -14.59
C PHE A 110 -1.13 9.64 -14.89
N ARG A 111 -1.35 10.80 -14.27
CA ARG A 111 -0.49 11.99 -14.39
C ARG A 111 -0.22 12.56 -13.02
N PHE A 112 1.05 12.77 -12.69
CA PHE A 112 1.40 13.53 -11.51
C PHE A 112 0.94 15.00 -11.63
N TRP A 113 0.55 15.59 -10.54
CA TRP A 113 0.38 17.03 -10.45
C TRP A 113 1.72 17.74 -10.61
N ASP A 114 1.71 19.04 -10.91
CA ASP A 114 2.93 19.78 -11.22
C ASP A 114 3.93 19.85 -10.05
N TYR A 115 3.44 19.82 -8.82
CA TYR A 115 4.27 19.90 -7.63
C TYR A 115 4.06 18.68 -6.73
N PRO A 116 5.14 18.18 -6.08
CA PRO A 116 5.00 17.21 -5.00
C PRO A 116 4.31 17.84 -3.80
N ILE A 117 3.83 17.00 -2.88
CA ILE A 117 3.24 17.46 -1.62
C ILE A 117 4.35 18.03 -0.74
N THR A 118 4.21 19.28 -0.34
CA THR A 118 5.01 19.87 0.74
C THR A 118 4.41 19.42 2.06
N MET A 119 4.92 18.30 2.60
CA MET A 119 4.47 17.83 3.91
C MET A 119 5.10 18.69 5.00
N PRO A 120 4.31 19.34 5.86
CA PRO A 120 4.86 20.10 6.98
C PRO A 120 5.67 19.17 7.90
N GLU A 121 6.79 19.67 8.41
CA GLU A 121 7.63 18.94 9.34
C GLU A 121 7.03 18.92 10.75
N ASP A 122 7.35 17.86 11.50
CA ASP A 122 7.11 17.79 12.94
C ASP A 122 8.22 18.52 13.71
N VAL A 123 8.07 18.68 15.02
CA VAL A 123 9.08 19.24 15.94
C VAL A 123 10.44 18.58 15.77
N ILE A 124 10.44 17.26 15.57
CA ILE A 124 11.64 16.48 15.23
C ILE A 124 11.50 16.06 13.75
N PRO A 125 12.31 16.63 12.83
CA PRO A 125 12.25 16.27 11.42
C PRO A 125 12.50 14.77 11.20
N ALA A 126 11.74 14.18 10.28
CA ALA A 126 11.98 12.81 9.86
C ALA A 126 13.13 12.76 8.85
N THR A 127 13.97 11.75 8.96
CA THR A 127 15.01 11.46 7.96
C THR A 127 14.39 10.99 6.67
N ASN A 128 13.29 10.22 6.74
CA ASN A 128 12.55 9.72 5.60
C ASN A 128 11.06 9.55 5.96
N ILE A 129 10.18 9.79 4.98
CA ILE A 129 8.72 9.59 5.13
C ILE A 129 8.22 8.71 3.98
N TYR A 130 7.36 7.73 4.29
CA TYR A 130 6.90 6.80 3.26
C TYR A 130 5.61 6.05 3.61
N ASP A 131 5.03 5.41 2.59
CA ASP A 131 3.94 4.44 2.69
C ASP A 131 2.64 5.02 3.27
N MET A 132 2.18 6.16 2.73
CA MET A 132 0.93 6.78 3.18
C MET A 132 -0.29 5.92 2.83
N ARG A 133 -1.18 5.76 3.80
CA ARG A 133 -2.53 5.22 3.65
C ARG A 133 -3.53 6.33 3.80
N LEU A 134 -4.45 6.42 2.85
CA LEU A 134 -5.51 7.42 2.85
C LEU A 134 -6.80 6.83 3.40
N THR A 135 -7.48 7.59 4.25
CA THR A 135 -8.83 7.26 4.73
C THR A 135 -9.69 8.52 4.71
N ALA A 136 -10.74 8.50 3.88
CA ALA A 136 -11.83 9.46 4.03
C ALA A 136 -12.64 9.05 5.27
N HIS A 137 -12.59 9.85 6.31
CA HIS A 137 -13.25 9.55 7.57
C HIS A 137 -14.58 10.30 7.67
N GLU A 138 -15.53 9.74 8.41
CA GLU A 138 -16.87 10.31 8.55
C GLU A 138 -16.93 11.68 9.26
N ASP A 139 -15.83 12.12 9.91
CA ASP A 139 -15.68 13.47 10.43
C ASP A 139 -15.42 14.53 9.33
N GLY A 140 -15.36 14.11 8.07
CA GLY A 140 -15.20 14.97 6.89
C GLY A 140 -13.76 15.35 6.55
N TRP A 141 -12.76 14.73 7.17
CA TRP A 141 -11.36 14.84 6.78
C TRP A 141 -10.91 13.64 5.96
N VAL A 142 -9.94 13.86 5.10
CA VAL A 142 -9.12 12.79 4.55
C VAL A 142 -7.82 12.74 5.37
N TYR A 143 -7.61 11.62 6.05
CA TYR A 143 -6.40 11.37 6.81
C TYR A 143 -5.39 10.61 5.95
N GLY A 144 -4.12 11.03 6.04
CA GLY A 144 -2.97 10.28 5.55
C GLY A 144 -2.15 9.83 6.75
N ILE A 145 -2.03 8.52 6.96
CA ILE A 145 -1.14 7.95 7.97
C ILE A 145 0.03 7.28 7.26
N PHE A 146 1.25 7.64 7.66
CA PHE A 146 2.47 7.22 7.00
C PHE A 146 3.61 6.95 7.99
N CYS A 147 4.64 6.27 7.55
CA CYS A 147 5.84 6.04 8.37
C CYS A 147 6.73 7.28 8.34
N ALA A 148 7.11 7.76 9.52
CA ALA A 148 8.20 8.70 9.73
C ALA A 148 9.38 7.96 10.35
N GLU A 149 10.48 7.90 9.61
CA GLU A 149 11.71 7.22 10.00
C GLU A 149 12.75 8.24 10.46
N ARG A 150 13.41 7.92 11.57
CA ARG A 150 14.50 8.73 12.14
C ARG A 150 15.67 7.82 12.48
N HIS A 151 16.89 8.33 12.44
CA HIS A 151 18.01 7.62 13.04
C HIS A 151 17.75 7.43 14.54
N ASP A 152 18.06 6.24 15.05
CA ASP A 152 17.84 5.94 16.47
C ASP A 152 18.76 6.80 17.34
N PRO A 153 18.24 7.69 18.19
CA PRO A 153 19.06 8.54 19.04
C PRO A 153 19.82 7.75 20.12
N ALA A 154 19.41 6.51 20.40
CA ALA A 154 20.07 5.60 21.32
C ALA A 154 21.14 4.72 20.64
N ALA A 155 21.31 4.84 19.32
CA ALA A 155 22.29 4.07 18.57
C ALA A 155 23.71 4.36 19.05
N PRO A 156 24.61 3.37 19.09
CA PRO A 156 26.02 3.57 19.38
C PRO A 156 26.67 4.60 18.44
N ALA A 157 27.66 5.33 18.93
CA ALA A 157 28.41 6.27 18.10
C ALA A 157 29.00 5.57 16.87
N GLY A 158 28.71 6.11 15.67
CA GLY A 158 29.16 5.54 14.39
C GLY A 158 28.23 4.48 13.77
N ASP A 159 27.15 4.09 14.45
CA ASP A 159 26.10 3.29 13.82
C ASP A 159 25.28 4.17 12.87
N LEU A 160 25.23 3.78 11.60
CA LEU A 160 24.48 4.46 10.55
C LEU A 160 23.25 3.66 10.06
N SER A 161 22.93 2.56 10.74
CA SER A 161 21.90 1.61 10.31
C SER A 161 20.68 1.55 11.25
N SER A 162 20.84 1.88 12.52
CA SER A 162 19.77 1.85 13.49
C SER A 162 18.76 2.97 13.26
N ALA A 163 17.48 2.60 13.19
CA ALA A 163 16.39 3.53 12.95
C ALA A 163 15.22 3.28 13.89
N THR A 164 14.44 4.33 14.11
CA THR A 164 13.13 4.26 14.76
C THR A 164 12.05 4.67 13.77
N ALA A 165 10.87 4.09 13.89
CA ALA A 165 9.72 4.39 13.06
C ALA A 165 8.49 4.72 13.92
N THR A 166 7.84 5.82 13.57
CA THR A 166 6.56 6.24 14.14
C THR A 166 5.49 6.33 13.06
N ALA A 167 4.24 6.15 13.45
CA ALA A 167 3.11 6.45 12.58
C ALA A 167 2.85 7.95 12.62
N ALA A 168 3.16 8.60 11.54
CA ALA A 168 2.94 10.02 11.31
C ALA A 168 1.53 10.26 10.78
N ILE A 169 0.87 11.33 11.23
CA ILE A 169 -0.51 11.64 10.87
C ILE A 169 -0.56 13.00 10.19
N ALA A 170 -1.21 13.07 9.03
CA ALA A 170 -1.59 14.31 8.39
C ALA A 170 -3.04 14.24 7.91
N ARG A 171 -3.68 15.39 7.67
CA ARG A 171 -5.02 15.44 7.10
C ARG A 171 -5.15 16.54 6.07
N THR A 172 -6.10 16.39 5.18
CA THR A 172 -6.36 17.34 4.10
C THR A 172 -7.84 17.38 3.73
N LYS A 173 -8.24 18.43 3.00
CA LYS A 173 -9.55 18.54 2.34
C LYS A 173 -9.44 18.78 0.83
N ASP A 174 -8.23 18.87 0.30
CA ASP A 174 -8.02 19.26 -1.10
C ASP A 174 -6.79 18.60 -1.75
N PHE A 175 -6.02 17.81 -1.00
CA PHE A 175 -4.76 17.17 -1.40
C PHE A 175 -3.62 18.12 -1.77
N VAL A 176 -3.84 19.43 -1.65
CA VAL A 176 -2.84 20.48 -1.84
C VAL A 176 -2.32 20.97 -0.49
N ASN A 177 -3.26 21.30 0.41
CA ASN A 177 -2.97 21.79 1.74
C ASN A 177 -3.05 20.65 2.75
N TRP A 178 -1.93 20.35 3.39
CA TRP A 178 -1.85 19.29 4.39
C TRP A 178 -1.57 19.88 5.76
N GLU A 179 -2.36 19.48 6.74
CA GLU A 179 -2.13 19.76 8.15
C GLU A 179 -1.43 18.55 8.77
N ARG A 180 -0.20 18.76 9.24
CA ARG A 180 0.57 17.76 9.97
C ARG A 180 0.11 17.75 11.43
N LEU A 181 -0.37 16.59 11.90
CA LEU A 181 -0.71 16.35 13.30
C LEU A 181 0.48 15.72 14.01
N PRO A 182 0.52 15.75 15.37
CA PRO A 182 1.55 15.03 16.11
C PRO A 182 1.57 13.53 15.76
N ASP A 183 2.76 12.92 15.80
CA ASP A 183 2.90 11.48 15.59
C ASP A 183 2.07 10.69 16.60
N LEU A 184 1.54 9.54 16.17
CA LEU A 184 0.81 8.62 17.03
C LEU A 184 1.70 8.14 18.18
N LYS A 185 1.28 8.39 19.40
CA LYS A 185 1.98 7.89 20.60
C LYS A 185 1.64 6.41 20.81
N THR A 186 2.65 5.58 20.90
CA THR A 186 2.52 4.13 21.09
C THR A 186 3.62 3.59 21.99
N GLY A 187 3.38 2.45 22.62
CA GLY A 187 4.39 1.72 23.40
C GLY A 187 5.38 0.90 22.57
N SER A 188 5.18 0.81 21.26
CA SER A 188 5.99 0.03 20.32
C SER A 188 6.27 0.82 19.03
N GLN A 189 7.20 0.37 18.21
CA GLN A 189 7.36 0.96 16.88
C GLN A 189 6.18 0.62 15.98
N GLN A 190 5.75 1.59 15.15
CA GLN A 190 4.58 1.46 14.27
C GLN A 190 4.93 1.93 12.86
N ARG A 191 4.84 1.04 11.88
CA ARG A 191 5.13 1.36 10.46
C ARG A 191 3.92 1.25 9.54
N ASN A 192 2.89 0.52 9.94
CA ASN A 192 1.70 0.25 9.12
C ASN A 192 0.44 0.49 9.92
N VAL A 193 0.12 1.74 10.18
CA VAL A 193 -1.12 2.13 10.85
C VAL A 193 -2.13 2.58 9.80
N VAL A 194 -3.37 2.15 9.97
CA VAL A 194 -4.50 2.48 9.09
C VAL A 194 -5.67 2.97 9.93
N LEU A 195 -6.28 4.08 9.54
CA LEU A 195 -7.49 4.58 10.17
C LEU A 195 -8.72 3.84 9.61
N HIS A 196 -9.58 3.36 10.49
CA HIS A 196 -10.92 2.89 10.14
C HIS A 196 -11.77 4.07 9.63
N PRO A 197 -12.61 3.91 8.60
CA PRO A 197 -13.32 5.04 8.00
C PRO A 197 -14.45 5.63 8.85
N GLU A 198 -14.93 4.89 9.87
CA GLU A 198 -16.04 5.28 10.72
C GLU A 198 -15.61 5.29 12.19
N PHE A 199 -16.31 6.05 13.02
CA PHE A 199 -16.15 5.95 14.47
C PHE A 199 -16.62 4.57 14.98
N VAL A 200 -15.90 4.04 15.93
CA VAL A 200 -16.29 2.81 16.66
C VAL A 200 -16.45 3.17 18.12
N ASN A 201 -17.66 3.00 18.64
CA ASN A 201 -18.01 3.42 20.00
C ASN A 201 -17.71 4.91 20.29
N GLY A 202 -17.89 5.77 19.27
CA GLY A 202 -17.65 7.20 19.35
C GLY A 202 -16.17 7.60 19.36
N LYS A 203 -15.26 6.68 19.03
CA LYS A 203 -13.81 6.90 18.97
C LYS A 203 -13.27 6.62 17.59
N TYR A 204 -12.11 7.21 17.27
CA TYR A 204 -11.32 6.81 16.09
C TYR A 204 -10.73 5.43 16.34
N ALA A 205 -10.82 4.57 15.34
CA ALA A 205 -10.30 3.22 15.42
C ALA A 205 -9.10 3.03 14.47
N LEU A 206 -8.05 2.40 14.96
CA LEU A 206 -6.81 2.20 14.23
C LEU A 206 -6.48 0.72 14.11
N TYR A 207 -6.13 0.31 12.90
CA TYR A 207 -5.40 -0.93 12.67
C TYR A 207 -3.92 -0.64 12.82
N THR A 208 -3.27 -1.33 13.73
CA THR A 208 -1.87 -1.11 14.09
C THR A 208 -1.02 -2.31 13.69
N ARG A 209 0.28 -2.18 13.80
CA ARG A 209 1.21 -3.31 13.71
C ARG A 209 2.35 -3.10 14.68
N PRO A 210 2.16 -3.49 15.96
CA PRO A 210 3.21 -3.37 16.95
C PRO A 210 4.42 -4.22 16.59
N GLN A 211 5.61 -3.66 16.77
CA GLN A 211 6.87 -4.37 16.59
C GLN A 211 7.94 -3.86 17.55
N ASP A 212 8.84 -4.76 17.95
CA ASP A 212 9.85 -4.45 18.97
C ASP A 212 11.00 -3.62 18.38
N GLY A 213 11.38 -3.89 17.12
CA GLY A 213 12.45 -3.20 16.43
C GLY A 213 12.00 -2.58 15.09
N PHE A 214 12.91 -1.86 14.46
CA PHE A 214 12.62 -1.22 13.16
C PHE A 214 12.33 -2.24 12.04
N ILE A 215 13.08 -3.34 11.98
CA ILE A 215 12.89 -4.41 10.99
C ILE A 215 12.26 -5.64 11.63
N ASP A 216 12.78 -6.02 12.81
CA ASP A 216 12.33 -7.20 13.54
C ASP A 216 10.98 -6.93 14.22
N ALA A 217 10.03 -7.78 13.94
CA ALA A 217 8.72 -7.72 14.58
C ALA A 217 8.77 -8.19 16.05
N GLY A 218 9.78 -8.97 16.43
CA GLY A 218 9.93 -9.49 17.80
C GLY A 218 8.70 -10.26 18.26
N SER A 219 8.13 -9.86 19.38
CA SER A 219 6.89 -10.43 19.93
C SER A 219 5.63 -9.95 19.21
N GLY A 220 5.69 -8.83 18.48
CA GLY A 220 4.62 -8.22 17.72
C GLY A 220 4.47 -8.79 16.30
N GLY A 221 4.15 -7.92 15.35
CA GLY A 221 4.10 -8.22 13.91
C GLY A 221 2.79 -8.78 13.40
N GLY A 222 1.74 -8.84 14.23
CA GLY A 222 0.35 -9.08 13.83
C GLY A 222 -0.40 -7.78 13.56
N ILE A 223 -1.63 -7.87 13.00
CA ILE A 223 -2.53 -6.73 12.88
C ILE A 223 -3.16 -6.49 14.25
N GLY A 224 -2.93 -5.31 14.80
CA GLY A 224 -3.51 -4.83 16.03
C GLY A 224 -4.73 -3.95 15.80
N TRP A 225 -5.46 -3.70 16.86
CA TRP A 225 -6.59 -2.81 16.93
C TRP A 225 -6.48 -1.92 18.16
N ALA A 226 -6.70 -0.63 17.98
CA ALA A 226 -6.70 0.34 19.06
C ALA A 226 -7.76 1.42 18.83
N LEU A 227 -8.27 1.99 19.91
CA LEU A 227 -9.17 3.13 19.89
C LEU A 227 -8.48 4.36 20.45
N VAL A 228 -8.65 5.51 19.80
CA VAL A 228 -8.14 6.81 20.24
C VAL A 228 -9.28 7.84 20.29
N ASP A 229 -9.20 8.75 21.25
CA ASP A 229 -10.28 9.73 21.47
C ASP A 229 -10.21 10.91 20.47
N ASP A 230 -8.99 11.26 20.03
CA ASP A 230 -8.73 12.45 19.23
C ASP A 230 -7.51 12.23 18.33
N MET A 231 -7.65 12.47 17.03
CA MET A 231 -6.54 12.36 16.07
C MET A 231 -5.53 13.51 16.18
N THR A 232 -5.89 14.63 16.79
CA THR A 232 -4.95 15.74 17.01
C THR A 232 -3.97 15.48 18.16
N HIS A 233 -4.27 14.49 19.01
CA HIS A 233 -3.42 14.04 20.11
C HIS A 233 -3.52 12.52 20.29
N ALA A 234 -3.40 11.79 19.18
CA ALA A 234 -3.64 10.35 19.15
C ALA A 234 -2.64 9.59 20.03
N GLU A 235 -3.16 8.78 20.96
CA GLU A 235 -2.38 7.93 21.86
C GLU A 235 -3.02 6.54 21.97
N VAL A 236 -2.28 5.51 21.61
CA VAL A 236 -2.67 4.12 21.80
C VAL A 236 -2.29 3.68 23.22
N ARG A 237 -3.28 3.55 24.09
CA ARG A 237 -3.12 3.09 25.47
C ARG A 237 -3.29 1.59 25.60
N GLU A 238 -4.20 1.03 24.81
CA GLU A 238 -4.49 -0.40 24.76
C GLU A 238 -4.52 -0.86 23.30
N GLU A 239 -3.93 -2.02 23.04
CA GLU A 239 -3.82 -2.60 21.71
C GLU A 239 -4.11 -4.10 21.78
N THR A 240 -5.00 -4.58 20.93
CA THR A 240 -5.38 -5.99 20.84
C THR A 240 -5.04 -6.54 19.47
N ILE A 241 -4.35 -7.68 19.40
CA ILE A 241 -4.05 -8.34 18.12
C ILE A 241 -5.29 -9.07 17.60
N ILE A 242 -5.81 -8.63 16.46
CA ILE A 242 -6.99 -9.21 15.80
C ILE A 242 -6.63 -10.23 14.73
N ASP A 243 -5.48 -10.08 14.06
CA ASP A 243 -4.95 -11.09 13.14
C ASP A 243 -3.47 -11.34 13.43
N ARG A 244 -3.19 -12.48 14.07
CA ARG A 244 -1.86 -12.85 14.55
C ARG A 244 -1.03 -13.58 13.50
N ARG A 245 0.27 -13.62 13.73
CA ARG A 245 1.21 -14.47 12.99
C ARG A 245 0.97 -15.95 13.31
N TYR A 246 1.23 -16.80 12.32
CA TYR A 246 1.20 -18.24 12.51
C TYR A 246 2.41 -18.90 11.84
N TYR A 247 2.97 -19.90 12.53
CA TYR A 247 4.07 -20.70 12.03
C TYR A 247 3.71 -21.39 10.71
N HIS A 248 4.66 -21.38 9.77
CA HIS A 248 4.56 -22.02 8.46
C HIS A 248 3.35 -21.57 7.62
N THR A 249 3.08 -20.28 7.65
CA THR A 249 2.05 -19.65 6.80
C THR A 249 2.64 -18.47 6.04
N ILE A 250 1.82 -17.84 5.19
CA ILE A 250 2.21 -16.60 4.47
C ILE A 250 2.50 -15.42 5.39
N LYS A 251 2.13 -15.50 6.67
CA LYS A 251 2.28 -14.45 7.68
C LYS A 251 3.11 -14.88 8.90
N GLU A 252 4.07 -15.77 8.70
CA GLU A 252 4.89 -16.30 9.79
C GLU A 252 5.88 -15.29 10.37
N VAL A 253 6.41 -14.36 9.54
CA VAL A 253 7.36 -13.35 9.98
C VAL A 253 6.62 -12.12 10.50
N LYS A 254 5.69 -11.58 9.72
CA LYS A 254 4.83 -10.44 10.07
C LYS A 254 3.68 -10.32 9.09
N ASN A 255 2.65 -9.59 9.48
CA ASN A 255 1.55 -9.17 8.63
C ASN A 255 1.09 -7.78 9.04
N GLY A 256 0.40 -7.10 8.16
CA GLY A 256 -0.09 -5.75 8.42
C GLY A 256 -1.23 -5.38 7.49
N GLU A 257 -2.05 -4.45 7.94
CA GLU A 257 -3.12 -3.89 7.12
C GLU A 257 -2.52 -3.17 5.91
N GLY A 258 -3.20 -3.26 4.78
CA GLY A 258 -2.89 -2.50 3.58
C GLY A 258 -3.63 -1.16 3.57
N PRO A 259 -4.66 -0.97 2.72
CA PRO A 259 -5.56 0.18 2.73
C PRO A 259 -6.60 0.07 3.86
N HIS A 260 -7.38 1.14 4.09
CA HIS A 260 -8.56 1.08 4.96
C HIS A 260 -9.57 0.04 4.45
N PRO A 261 -10.36 -0.59 5.35
CA PRO A 261 -11.32 -1.62 4.95
C PRO A 261 -12.49 -1.05 4.13
N ILE A 262 -13.08 -1.88 3.28
CA ILE A 262 -14.30 -1.57 2.53
C ILE A 262 -15.51 -2.11 3.28
N LYS A 263 -16.50 -1.24 3.54
CA LYS A 263 -17.77 -1.64 4.14
C LYS A 263 -18.61 -2.39 3.12
N THR A 264 -19.13 -3.56 3.51
CA THR A 264 -20.02 -4.37 2.69
C THR A 264 -21.24 -4.82 3.51
N PRO A 265 -22.33 -5.23 2.90
CA PRO A 265 -23.48 -5.79 3.66
C PRO A 265 -23.15 -7.06 4.48
N LYS A 266 -22.02 -7.70 4.20
CA LYS A 266 -21.59 -8.96 4.85
C LYS A 266 -20.51 -8.78 5.90
N GLY A 267 -19.94 -7.60 6.04
CA GLY A 267 -18.83 -7.30 6.94
C GLY A 267 -17.87 -6.29 6.36
N TRP A 268 -16.86 -5.94 7.12
CA TRP A 268 -15.72 -5.16 6.65
C TRP A 268 -14.78 -6.07 5.86
N LEU A 269 -14.48 -5.69 4.63
CA LEU A 269 -13.56 -6.40 3.75
C LEU A 269 -12.17 -5.77 3.87
N HIS A 270 -11.15 -6.59 4.13
CA HIS A 270 -9.78 -6.17 4.36
C HIS A 270 -8.83 -6.74 3.30
N LEU A 271 -7.88 -5.92 2.89
CA LEU A 271 -6.72 -6.32 2.09
C LEU A 271 -5.45 -6.08 2.92
N ALA A 272 -4.72 -7.12 3.19
CA ALA A 272 -3.54 -7.09 4.05
C ALA A 272 -2.33 -7.72 3.34
N HIS A 273 -1.12 -7.46 3.87
CA HIS A 273 0.09 -8.12 3.42
C HIS A 273 0.58 -9.14 4.45
N GLY A 274 1.00 -10.28 3.95
CA GLY A 274 1.68 -11.32 4.73
C GLY A 274 3.13 -11.44 4.31
N VAL A 275 4.00 -11.72 5.28
CA VAL A 275 5.44 -11.84 5.08
C VAL A 275 5.95 -13.15 5.63
N ARG A 276 6.66 -13.90 4.79
CA ARG A 276 7.36 -15.12 5.18
C ARG A 276 8.83 -15.09 4.77
N GLY A 277 9.64 -15.88 5.47
CA GLY A 277 11.01 -16.15 5.08
C GLY A 277 11.11 -17.09 3.87
N CYS A 278 12.13 -16.90 3.05
CA CYS A 278 12.56 -17.84 2.02
C CYS A 278 14.07 -17.74 1.81
N ALA A 279 14.67 -18.68 1.08
CA ALA A 279 16.12 -18.71 0.87
C ALA A 279 16.69 -17.42 0.23
N ALA A 280 15.87 -16.69 -0.53
CA ALA A 280 16.24 -15.42 -1.18
C ALA A 280 15.89 -14.18 -0.35
N GLY A 281 15.56 -14.31 0.93
CA GLY A 281 15.15 -13.21 1.81
C GLY A 281 13.66 -13.28 2.18
N LEU A 282 13.00 -12.13 2.30
CA LEU A 282 11.58 -12.04 2.63
C LEU A 282 10.71 -12.09 1.36
N ARG A 283 9.56 -12.73 1.47
CA ARG A 283 8.52 -12.70 0.44
C ARG A 283 7.27 -12.06 0.99
N TYR A 284 6.80 -11.02 0.32
CA TYR A 284 5.55 -10.31 0.62
C TYR A 284 4.47 -10.70 -0.38
N VAL A 285 3.29 -10.97 0.15
CA VAL A 285 2.09 -11.32 -0.62
C VAL A 285 0.89 -10.59 -0.07
N LEU A 286 -0.17 -10.44 -0.88
CA LEU A 286 -1.43 -9.87 -0.41
C LEU A 286 -2.40 -11.00 -0.05
N TYR A 287 -3.12 -10.82 1.06
CA TYR A 287 -4.19 -11.72 1.50
C TYR A 287 -5.41 -10.91 1.94
N MET A 288 -6.53 -11.60 2.09
CA MET A 288 -7.79 -10.98 2.50
C MET A 288 -8.37 -11.64 3.73
N TYR A 289 -9.13 -10.87 4.46
CA TYR A 289 -9.98 -11.34 5.55
C TYR A 289 -11.20 -10.43 5.69
N MET A 290 -12.19 -10.85 6.47
CA MET A 290 -13.35 -10.03 6.79
C MET A 290 -13.58 -9.98 8.31
N THR A 291 -14.06 -8.82 8.76
CA THR A 291 -14.52 -8.64 10.15
C THR A 291 -16.00 -8.29 10.19
N SER A 292 -16.62 -8.47 11.37
CA SER A 292 -18.02 -8.14 11.59
C SER A 292 -18.29 -6.64 11.49
N LEU A 293 -19.49 -6.26 11.05
CA LEU A 293 -19.93 -4.85 11.08
C LEU A 293 -20.17 -4.36 12.51
N GLU A 294 -20.69 -5.23 13.38
CA GLU A 294 -21.03 -4.89 14.77
C GLU A 294 -19.78 -4.83 15.65
N ASP A 295 -18.78 -5.64 15.33
CA ASP A 295 -17.53 -5.74 16.07
C ASP A 295 -16.36 -5.89 15.08
N PRO A 296 -15.73 -4.78 14.67
CA PRO A 296 -14.60 -4.81 13.73
C PRO A 296 -13.36 -5.57 14.21
N THR A 297 -13.33 -5.98 15.49
CA THR A 297 -12.25 -6.84 16.01
C THR A 297 -12.48 -8.32 15.77
N ARG A 298 -13.72 -8.71 15.48
CA ARG A 298 -14.12 -10.10 15.27
C ARG A 298 -13.95 -10.53 13.81
N VAL A 299 -12.92 -11.30 13.54
CA VAL A 299 -12.71 -11.92 12.21
C VAL A 299 -13.81 -12.96 11.94
N ILE A 300 -14.51 -12.81 10.82
CA ILE A 300 -15.60 -13.70 10.37
C ILE A 300 -15.22 -14.58 9.18
N ALA A 301 -14.20 -14.20 8.43
CA ALA A 301 -13.67 -14.99 7.32
C ALA A 301 -12.16 -14.71 7.14
N SER A 302 -11.38 -15.76 6.92
CA SER A 302 -9.93 -15.68 6.69
C SER A 302 -9.50 -16.81 5.76
N PRO A 303 -9.57 -16.62 4.43
CA PRO A 303 -9.11 -17.59 3.44
C PRO A 303 -7.66 -18.04 3.68
N ALA A 304 -7.36 -19.30 3.42
CA ALA A 304 -6.00 -19.79 3.45
C ALA A 304 -5.17 -19.20 2.31
N GLY A 305 -3.92 -18.85 2.63
CA GLY A 305 -2.95 -18.41 1.62
C GLY A 305 -3.13 -16.98 1.14
N ALA A 306 -2.55 -16.67 -0.01
CA ALA A 306 -2.53 -15.36 -0.59
C ALA A 306 -3.54 -15.22 -1.73
N ILE A 307 -4.20 -14.07 -1.85
CA ILE A 307 -4.99 -13.72 -3.03
C ILE A 307 -4.09 -13.31 -4.20
N MET A 308 -3.01 -12.57 -3.90
CA MET A 308 -2.06 -12.11 -4.92
C MET A 308 -0.61 -12.38 -4.47
N VAL A 309 0.17 -12.89 -5.40
CA VAL A 309 1.61 -13.14 -5.22
C VAL A 309 2.39 -12.44 -6.34
N PRO A 310 3.67 -12.08 -6.15
CA PRO A 310 4.46 -11.51 -7.23
C PRO A 310 4.70 -12.54 -8.34
N GLU A 311 4.45 -12.15 -9.59
CA GLU A 311 4.57 -12.99 -10.77
C GLU A 311 5.47 -12.35 -11.84
N GLY A 312 6.15 -13.18 -12.64
CA GLY A 312 6.99 -12.72 -13.74
C GLY A 312 7.92 -11.56 -13.35
N GLY A 313 7.81 -10.44 -14.07
CA GLY A 313 8.60 -9.23 -13.82
C GLY A 313 8.30 -8.51 -12.49
N GLU A 314 7.19 -8.81 -11.84
CA GLU A 314 6.88 -8.26 -10.51
C GLU A 314 7.83 -8.77 -9.41
N ARG A 315 8.57 -9.85 -9.69
CA ARG A 315 9.53 -10.44 -8.75
C ARG A 315 10.86 -9.71 -8.67
N VAL A 316 11.13 -8.78 -9.58
CA VAL A 316 12.43 -8.15 -9.75
C VAL A 316 12.31 -6.64 -9.57
N GLY A 317 13.15 -6.09 -8.72
CA GLY A 317 13.25 -4.67 -8.39
C GLY A 317 14.20 -4.45 -7.23
N ASP A 318 14.09 -3.32 -6.54
CA ASP A 318 14.96 -2.95 -5.41
C ASP A 318 14.82 -3.93 -4.24
N VAL A 319 13.61 -4.40 -3.98
CA VAL A 319 13.34 -5.46 -3.01
C VAL A 319 12.57 -6.58 -3.71
N SER A 320 13.27 -7.64 -4.10
CA SER A 320 12.69 -8.74 -4.87
C SER A 320 11.61 -9.50 -4.12
N ASN A 321 10.66 -10.10 -4.86
CA ASN A 321 9.55 -10.91 -4.36
C ASN A 321 8.58 -10.19 -3.41
N VAL A 322 8.31 -8.91 -3.66
CA VAL A 322 7.39 -8.09 -2.86
C VAL A 322 6.18 -7.67 -3.69
N LEU A 323 4.98 -7.93 -3.16
CA LEU A 323 3.77 -7.17 -3.46
C LEU A 323 3.33 -6.42 -2.21
N PHE A 324 3.02 -5.15 -2.37
CA PHE A 324 2.56 -4.31 -1.26
C PHE A 324 1.44 -3.38 -1.72
N SER A 325 0.41 -3.18 -0.90
CA SER A 325 -0.72 -2.32 -1.22
C SER A 325 -1.05 -1.42 -0.04
N ASN A 326 -1.18 -0.13 -0.30
CA ASN A 326 -1.66 0.87 0.66
C ASN A 326 -2.95 1.55 0.19
N GLY A 327 -3.45 1.18 -0.98
CA GLY A 327 -4.59 1.84 -1.57
C GLY A 327 -5.45 0.93 -2.42
N TRP A 328 -6.73 1.01 -2.22
CA TRP A 328 -7.76 0.51 -3.12
C TRP A 328 -8.94 1.47 -3.17
N ILE A 329 -9.75 1.34 -4.18
CA ILE A 329 -10.95 2.14 -4.35
C ILE A 329 -12.10 1.20 -4.72
N ALA A 330 -13.20 1.29 -3.98
CA ALA A 330 -14.47 0.69 -4.36
C ALA A 330 -15.35 1.77 -4.98
N ASP A 331 -15.79 1.55 -6.21
CA ASP A 331 -16.73 2.42 -6.90
C ASP A 331 -18.18 2.11 -6.52
N GLU A 332 -19.06 3.07 -6.82
CA GLU A 332 -20.51 2.95 -6.55
C GLU A 332 -21.16 1.78 -7.27
N ASP A 333 -20.61 1.37 -8.43
CA ASP A 333 -21.05 0.19 -9.20
C ASP A 333 -20.53 -1.14 -8.64
N GLY A 334 -19.79 -1.10 -7.52
CA GLY A 334 -19.20 -2.26 -6.88
C GLY A 334 -17.88 -2.73 -7.47
N LYS A 335 -17.33 -2.03 -8.47
CA LYS A 335 -16.00 -2.31 -9.00
C LYS A 335 -14.93 -1.91 -8.00
N VAL A 336 -13.92 -2.76 -7.83
CA VAL A 336 -12.78 -2.52 -6.92
C VAL A 336 -11.50 -2.40 -7.73
N PHE A 337 -10.74 -1.34 -7.47
CA PHE A 337 -9.40 -1.10 -8.01
C PHE A 337 -8.39 -1.34 -6.90
N ILE A 338 -7.55 -2.34 -7.06
CA ILE A 338 -6.48 -2.67 -6.11
C ILE A 338 -5.18 -2.10 -6.67
N TYR A 339 -4.64 -1.08 -6.02
CA TYR A 339 -3.36 -0.49 -6.38
C TYR A 339 -2.26 -1.13 -5.55
N TYR A 340 -1.27 -1.71 -6.22
CA TYR A 340 -0.18 -2.41 -5.55
C TYR A 340 1.17 -2.09 -6.16
N ALA A 341 2.19 -2.07 -5.34
CA ALA A 341 3.57 -1.98 -5.79
C ALA A 341 4.18 -3.36 -5.95
N SER A 342 5.09 -3.51 -6.92
CA SER A 342 5.91 -4.70 -7.07
C SER A 342 7.39 -4.38 -6.86
N SER A 343 8.02 -5.20 -6.02
CA SER A 343 9.47 -5.19 -5.74
C SER A 343 10.03 -3.80 -5.43
N ASP A 344 9.22 -2.99 -4.72
CA ASP A 344 9.50 -1.60 -4.28
C ASP A 344 9.98 -0.66 -5.40
N THR A 345 9.48 -0.87 -6.63
CA THR A 345 9.99 -0.15 -7.80
C THR A 345 8.91 0.54 -8.61
N ARG A 346 7.70 -0.02 -8.69
CA ARG A 346 6.64 0.43 -9.59
C ARG A 346 5.25 0.08 -9.10
N MET A 347 4.26 0.88 -9.51
CA MET A 347 2.86 0.68 -9.20
C MET A 347 2.12 -0.05 -10.32
N HIS A 348 1.21 -0.90 -9.92
CA HIS A 348 0.26 -1.62 -10.76
C HIS A 348 -1.16 -1.40 -10.30
N VAL A 349 -2.12 -1.85 -11.11
CA VAL A 349 -3.52 -1.97 -10.76
C VAL A 349 -4.03 -3.38 -11.10
N ALA A 350 -4.86 -3.90 -10.24
CA ALA A 350 -5.75 -5.02 -10.55
C ALA A 350 -7.20 -4.60 -10.28
N THR A 351 -8.15 -5.21 -10.97
CA THR A 351 -9.57 -4.92 -10.77
C THR A 351 -10.33 -6.17 -10.36
N SER A 352 -11.37 -5.97 -9.54
CA SER A 352 -12.32 -6.98 -9.12
C SER A 352 -13.69 -6.36 -8.91
N THR A 353 -14.58 -7.06 -8.19
CA THR A 353 -15.83 -6.52 -7.67
C THR A 353 -15.96 -6.86 -6.19
N ILE A 354 -16.74 -6.06 -5.45
CA ILE A 354 -17.06 -6.32 -4.03
C ILE A 354 -17.61 -7.73 -3.88
N ASP A 355 -18.57 -8.12 -4.73
CA ASP A 355 -19.21 -9.44 -4.66
C ASP A 355 -18.22 -10.59 -4.82
N ARG A 356 -17.29 -10.50 -5.78
CA ARG A 356 -16.26 -11.54 -5.98
C ARG A 356 -15.30 -11.63 -4.81
N LEU A 357 -14.88 -10.49 -4.27
CA LEU A 357 -13.95 -10.48 -3.13
C LEU A 357 -14.62 -10.96 -1.85
N VAL A 358 -15.88 -10.61 -1.62
CA VAL A 358 -16.68 -11.14 -0.50
C VAL A 358 -16.92 -12.63 -0.65
N ASP A 359 -17.29 -13.10 -1.86
CA ASP A 359 -17.45 -14.53 -2.15
C ASP A 359 -16.16 -15.30 -1.92
N TYR A 360 -15.03 -14.77 -2.40
CA TYR A 360 -13.71 -15.36 -2.14
C TYR A 360 -13.44 -15.49 -0.65
N CYS A 361 -13.69 -14.46 0.15
CA CYS A 361 -13.46 -14.49 1.58
C CYS A 361 -14.35 -15.50 2.32
N LEU A 362 -15.64 -15.54 1.98
CA LEU A 362 -16.62 -16.37 2.70
C LEU A 362 -16.58 -17.85 2.30
N ASN A 363 -16.21 -18.16 1.04
CA ASN A 363 -16.30 -19.50 0.48
C ASN A 363 -14.97 -20.19 0.24
N THR A 364 -13.84 -19.50 0.38
CA THR A 364 -12.51 -20.12 0.34
C THR A 364 -12.19 -20.74 1.69
N PRO A 365 -11.70 -22.00 1.74
CA PRO A 365 -11.36 -22.66 2.99
C PRO A 365 -10.30 -21.91 3.79
N GLN A 366 -10.44 -21.93 5.09
CA GLN A 366 -9.44 -21.42 6.02
C GLN A 366 -8.25 -22.38 6.13
N ASP A 367 -7.10 -21.86 6.58
CA ASP A 367 -5.92 -22.66 6.87
C ASP A 367 -6.19 -23.58 8.08
N GLY A 368 -5.96 -24.87 7.91
CA GLY A 368 -6.06 -25.85 8.99
C GLY A 368 -4.75 -26.07 9.73
N TYR A 369 -3.70 -25.32 9.41
CA TYR A 369 -2.38 -25.27 10.05
C TYR A 369 -1.62 -26.61 10.07
N SER A 370 -1.96 -27.54 9.19
CA SER A 370 -1.23 -28.82 9.05
C SER A 370 -1.38 -29.40 7.65
N SER A 371 -0.39 -30.21 7.23
CA SER A 371 -0.45 -30.90 5.94
C SER A 371 -1.66 -31.85 5.85
N SER A 372 -2.03 -32.50 6.94
CA SER A 372 -3.20 -33.39 6.97
C SER A 372 -4.50 -32.63 6.75
N ALA A 373 -4.66 -31.45 7.37
CA ALA A 373 -5.81 -30.58 7.19
C ALA A 373 -5.92 -30.07 5.73
N SER A 374 -4.79 -29.75 5.09
CA SER A 374 -4.76 -29.38 3.67
C SER A 374 -5.24 -30.54 2.78
N VAL A 375 -4.81 -31.77 3.05
CA VAL A 375 -5.27 -32.98 2.32
C VAL A 375 -6.77 -33.19 2.53
N GLU A 376 -7.28 -33.06 3.75
CA GLU A 376 -8.71 -33.24 4.04
C GLU A 376 -9.56 -32.17 3.35
N THR A 377 -9.07 -30.95 3.26
CA THR A 377 -9.74 -29.87 2.51
C THR A 377 -9.83 -30.20 1.02
N LEU A 378 -8.74 -30.68 0.41
CA LEU A 378 -8.74 -31.15 -0.99
C LEU A 378 -9.68 -32.33 -1.20
N LYS A 379 -9.67 -33.34 -0.33
CA LYS A 379 -10.57 -34.49 -0.41
C LYS A 379 -12.04 -34.07 -0.39
N ARG A 380 -12.42 -33.16 0.49
CA ARG A 380 -13.79 -32.60 0.52
C ARG A 380 -14.18 -31.96 -0.81
N GLN A 381 -13.27 -31.13 -1.38
CA GLN A 381 -13.50 -30.47 -2.65
C GLN A 381 -13.62 -31.49 -3.80
N ILE A 382 -12.74 -32.49 -3.85
CA ILE A 382 -12.77 -33.55 -4.84
C ILE A 382 -14.08 -34.34 -4.75
N ALA A 383 -14.49 -34.78 -3.55
CA ALA A 383 -15.73 -35.53 -3.34
C ALA A 383 -16.99 -34.73 -3.78
N LYS A 384 -17.00 -33.40 -3.56
CA LYS A 384 -18.04 -32.51 -4.07
C LYS A 384 -18.07 -32.47 -5.59
N ASN A 385 -16.89 -32.31 -6.23
CA ASN A 385 -16.77 -32.17 -7.68
C ASN A 385 -17.14 -33.47 -8.40
N LEU A 386 -16.71 -34.64 -7.89
CA LEU A 386 -17.05 -35.92 -8.48
C LEU A 386 -18.57 -36.20 -8.50
N LYS A 387 -19.33 -35.69 -7.50
CA LYS A 387 -20.80 -35.77 -7.49
C LYS A 387 -21.45 -34.88 -8.56
N LEU A 388 -20.78 -33.81 -8.97
CA LEU A 388 -21.29 -32.88 -9.99
C LEU A 388 -20.91 -33.34 -11.41
N MET A 389 -19.92 -34.24 -11.52
CA MET A 389 -19.44 -34.80 -12.80
C MET A 389 -20.10 -36.14 -13.14
N SER A 390 -20.77 -36.77 -12.16
CA SER A 390 -21.58 -38.00 -12.32
C SER A 390 -23.02 -37.67 -12.72
#